data_6540adfa6a64819b20795f0ffcd77297
#
_entry.id   6540adfa6a64819b20795f0ffcd77297
#
_cell.length_a   1.000
_cell.length_b   1.000
_cell.length_c   1.000
_cell.angle_alpha   90.00
_cell.angle_beta   90.00
_cell.angle_gamma   90.00
#
_symmetry.space_group_name_H-M   'P 1'
#
loop_
_entity.id
_entity.type
_entity.pdbx_description
1 polymer ?
#
loop_
_entity_poly.entity_id
_entity_poly.type
_entity_poly.pdbx_seq_one_letter_code
_entity_poly.pdbx_strand_id
1 'polypeptide(L)'
;MAAGKTAKSILISCGARLAPFDIAELREIMSYDEMELDKIGDRKTALFLIMSDTDTTFNFVIAMLQSQLFNLLCDKAGDEYGGRLPVHVRVIADEFANIGQIPQFDKLIATIRSREISASIILQSQSQLKAMYKDSADTILGNCDTTLFLGGKEKTTLKEMSELLGKETIDLYNTSETRSNQKSFGLNYQKTGKQLMTEDEIA
;
A
#
# COMPACT_ATOMS: atom_id res chain seq x y z
N MET A 1 21.35 -36.36 -1.03
CA MET A 1 20.63 -36.52 0.25
C MET A 1 21.16 -35.47 1.23
N ALA A 2 20.27 -34.66 1.81
CA ALA A 2 20.67 -33.72 2.86
C ALA A 2 21.19 -34.48 4.08
N ALA A 3 22.27 -34.01 4.68
CA ALA A 3 22.77 -34.61 5.93
C ALA A 3 21.66 -34.60 6.99
N GLY A 4 21.58 -35.59 7.85
CA GLY A 4 20.44 -35.82 8.77
C GLY A 4 20.06 -34.63 9.66
N LYS A 5 21.05 -33.76 10.03
CA LYS A 5 20.76 -32.51 10.75
C LYS A 5 20.02 -31.49 9.88
N THR A 6 20.37 -31.35 8.62
CA THR A 6 19.74 -30.44 7.64
C THR A 6 18.30 -30.90 7.34
N ALA A 7 18.07 -32.21 7.17
CA ALA A 7 16.73 -32.75 6.97
C ALA A 7 15.82 -32.49 8.16
N LYS A 8 16.30 -32.68 9.40
CA LYS A 8 15.56 -32.35 10.61
C LYS A 8 15.19 -30.85 10.69
N SER A 9 16.14 -29.97 10.38
CA SER A 9 15.89 -28.52 10.38
C SER A 9 14.84 -28.11 9.34
N ILE A 10 14.86 -28.72 8.16
CA ILE A 10 13.85 -28.50 7.12
C ILE A 10 12.46 -28.97 7.60
N LEU A 11 12.37 -30.17 8.16
CA LEU A 11 11.10 -30.70 8.67
C LEU A 11 10.52 -29.86 9.81
N ILE A 12 11.36 -29.40 10.76
CA ILE A 12 10.94 -28.52 11.84
C ILE A 12 10.43 -27.18 11.28
N SER A 13 11.16 -26.61 10.33
CA SER A 13 10.76 -25.34 9.69
C SER A 13 9.46 -25.47 8.90
N CYS A 14 9.28 -26.57 8.17
CA CYS A 14 8.02 -26.88 7.49
C CYS A 14 6.87 -27.07 8.48
N GLY A 15 7.08 -27.88 9.54
CA GLY A 15 6.08 -28.12 10.58
C GLY A 15 5.63 -26.84 11.26
N ALA A 16 6.57 -25.96 11.62
CA ALA A 16 6.23 -24.67 12.22
C ALA A 16 5.39 -23.76 11.30
N ARG A 17 5.66 -23.77 9.99
CA ARG A 17 4.90 -22.98 9.01
C ARG A 17 3.54 -23.58 8.68
N LEU A 18 3.40 -24.88 8.78
CA LEU A 18 2.15 -25.60 8.51
C LEU A 18 1.29 -25.79 9.77
N ALA A 19 1.81 -25.46 10.96
CA ALA A 19 1.08 -25.57 12.21
C ALA A 19 -0.31 -24.93 12.24
N PRO A 20 -0.57 -23.77 11.59
CA PRO A 20 -1.91 -23.22 11.51
C PRO A 20 -2.93 -24.16 10.84
N PHE A 21 -2.49 -25.02 9.93
CA PHE A 21 -3.36 -26.00 9.25
C PHE A 21 -3.67 -27.25 10.11
N ASP A 22 -3.14 -27.33 11.34
CA ASP A 22 -3.57 -28.33 12.31
C ASP A 22 -4.96 -28.00 12.91
N ILE A 23 -5.44 -26.75 12.72
CA ILE A 23 -6.78 -26.31 13.09
C ILE A 23 -7.78 -26.95 12.12
N ALA A 24 -8.72 -27.74 12.66
CA ALA A 24 -9.65 -28.53 11.85
C ALA A 24 -10.56 -27.65 10.98
N GLU A 25 -11.04 -26.54 11.52
CA GLU A 25 -11.91 -25.59 10.84
C GLU A 25 -11.19 -24.92 9.66
N LEU A 26 -9.91 -24.58 9.83
CA LEU A 26 -9.12 -24.01 8.74
C LEU A 26 -8.89 -25.03 7.61
N ARG A 27 -8.60 -26.28 7.95
CA ARG A 27 -8.47 -27.36 6.96
C ARG A 27 -9.77 -27.60 6.19
N GLU A 28 -10.90 -27.56 6.87
CA GLU A 28 -12.21 -27.70 6.26
C GLU A 28 -12.45 -26.61 5.22
N ILE A 29 -12.29 -25.34 5.60
CA ILE A 29 -12.45 -24.18 4.70
C ILE A 29 -11.50 -24.27 3.49
N MET A 30 -10.29 -24.79 3.68
CA MET A 30 -9.27 -24.87 2.63
C MET A 30 -9.39 -26.17 1.78
N SER A 31 -10.35 -27.07 2.04
CA SER A 31 -10.43 -28.37 1.38
C SER A 31 -11.24 -28.37 0.08
N TYR A 32 -12.00 -27.31 -0.18
CA TYR A 32 -12.82 -27.16 -1.38
C TYR A 32 -12.94 -25.70 -1.79
N ASP A 33 -13.28 -25.45 -3.05
CA ASP A 33 -13.44 -24.10 -3.60
C ASP A 33 -14.92 -23.72 -3.65
N GLU A 34 -15.33 -22.81 -2.78
CA GLU A 34 -16.68 -22.21 -2.77
C GLU A 34 -16.67 -20.77 -3.34
N MET A 35 -15.51 -20.15 -3.40
CA MET A 35 -15.44 -18.72 -3.74
C MET A 35 -15.45 -18.48 -5.25
N GLU A 36 -15.07 -19.48 -6.04
CA GLU A 36 -14.96 -19.36 -7.49
C GLU A 36 -14.20 -18.07 -7.90
N LEU A 37 -13.02 -17.86 -7.32
CA LEU A 37 -12.23 -16.63 -7.52
C LEU A 37 -11.92 -16.36 -8.99
N ASP A 38 -11.84 -17.41 -9.78
CA ASP A 38 -11.63 -17.37 -11.23
C ASP A 38 -12.79 -16.74 -11.99
N LYS A 39 -14.01 -16.71 -11.40
CA LYS A 39 -15.22 -16.12 -12.00
C LYS A 39 -15.45 -14.66 -11.60
N ILE A 40 -14.66 -14.14 -10.67
CA ILE A 40 -14.66 -12.71 -10.35
C ILE A 40 -14.11 -11.96 -11.57
N GLY A 41 -14.87 -10.99 -12.09
CA GLY A 41 -14.49 -10.29 -13.33
C GLY A 41 -15.22 -10.78 -14.60
N ASP A 42 -15.90 -11.95 -14.55
CA ASP A 42 -16.78 -12.41 -15.61
C ASP A 42 -18.20 -11.85 -15.45
N ARG A 43 -18.61 -11.70 -14.21
CA ARG A 43 -19.95 -11.21 -13.82
C ARG A 43 -19.87 -10.26 -12.64
N LYS A 44 -20.88 -9.44 -12.46
CA LYS A 44 -20.98 -8.56 -11.28
C LYS A 44 -21.06 -9.40 -10.01
N THR A 45 -20.00 -9.35 -9.22
CA THR A 45 -19.84 -10.13 -7.99
C THR A 45 -19.36 -9.20 -6.87
N ALA A 46 -19.80 -9.42 -5.65
CA ALA A 46 -19.26 -8.80 -4.45
C ALA A 46 -18.74 -9.88 -3.51
N LEU A 47 -17.44 -9.86 -3.23
CA LEU A 47 -16.77 -10.73 -2.27
C LEU A 47 -16.40 -9.91 -1.03
N PHE A 48 -16.87 -10.33 0.14
CA PHE A 48 -16.54 -9.72 1.43
C PHE A 48 -15.62 -10.65 2.21
N LEU A 49 -14.44 -10.15 2.55
CA LEU A 49 -13.46 -10.84 3.39
C LEU A 49 -13.47 -10.17 4.76
N ILE A 50 -13.99 -10.87 5.77
CA ILE A 50 -14.08 -10.36 7.12
C ILE A 50 -12.98 -11.01 7.95
N MET A 51 -12.17 -10.17 8.61
CA MET A 51 -11.05 -10.59 9.44
C MET A 51 -11.15 -9.92 10.83
N SER A 52 -10.50 -10.53 11.81
CA SER A 52 -10.43 -9.95 13.15
C SER A 52 -9.46 -8.77 13.18
N ASP A 53 -9.84 -7.69 13.87
CA ASP A 53 -8.97 -6.51 14.08
C ASP A 53 -7.90 -6.78 15.15
N THR A 54 -8.14 -7.73 16.05
CA THR A 54 -7.29 -7.98 17.22
C THR A 54 -6.49 -9.27 17.13
N ASP A 55 -6.88 -10.21 16.27
CA ASP A 55 -6.20 -11.50 16.10
C ASP A 55 -5.55 -11.58 14.71
N THR A 56 -4.24 -11.58 14.68
CA THR A 56 -3.44 -11.65 13.46
C THR A 56 -3.11 -13.07 13.00
N THR A 57 -3.56 -14.08 13.75
CA THR A 57 -3.20 -15.51 13.53
C THR A 57 -3.50 -15.95 12.09
N PHE A 58 -4.61 -15.47 11.51
CA PHE A 58 -5.10 -15.90 10.20
C PHE A 58 -4.84 -14.88 9.07
N ASN A 59 -4.12 -13.79 9.33
CA ASN A 59 -3.84 -12.75 8.31
C ASN A 59 -3.13 -13.32 7.10
N PHE A 60 -2.30 -14.36 7.27
CA PHE A 60 -1.62 -15.02 6.16
C PHE A 60 -2.59 -15.67 5.18
N VAL A 61 -3.76 -16.13 5.62
CA VAL A 61 -4.80 -16.72 4.75
C VAL A 61 -5.36 -15.64 3.82
N ILE A 62 -5.63 -14.46 4.35
CA ILE A 62 -6.12 -13.32 3.57
C ILE A 62 -5.06 -12.84 2.57
N ALA A 63 -3.81 -12.73 3.01
CA ALA A 63 -2.70 -12.35 2.11
C ALA A 63 -2.51 -13.39 0.98
N MET A 64 -2.63 -14.67 1.29
CA MET A 64 -2.56 -15.76 0.30
C MET A 64 -3.74 -15.69 -0.68
N LEU A 65 -4.95 -15.51 -0.18
CA LEU A 65 -6.16 -15.37 -1.00
C LEU A 65 -6.04 -14.18 -1.95
N GLN A 66 -5.62 -13.02 -1.46
CA GLN A 66 -5.43 -11.84 -2.31
C GLN A 66 -4.35 -12.07 -3.36
N SER A 67 -3.24 -12.72 -3.01
CA SER A 67 -2.21 -13.10 -3.98
C SER A 67 -2.76 -14.03 -5.06
N GLN A 68 -3.55 -15.04 -4.69
CA GLN A 68 -4.20 -15.94 -5.64
C GLN A 68 -5.20 -15.19 -6.51
N LEU A 69 -6.05 -14.35 -5.93
CA LEU A 69 -7.05 -13.57 -6.65
C LEU A 69 -6.38 -12.70 -7.74
N PHE A 70 -5.37 -11.91 -7.39
CA PHE A 70 -4.70 -11.06 -8.36
C PHE A 70 -4.04 -11.87 -9.49
N ASN A 71 -3.38 -12.98 -9.16
CA ASN A 71 -2.73 -13.82 -10.16
C ASN A 71 -3.78 -14.46 -11.09
N LEU A 72 -4.83 -15.08 -10.54
CA LEU A 72 -5.90 -15.69 -11.34
C LEU A 72 -6.57 -14.68 -12.26
N LEU A 73 -6.88 -13.49 -11.78
CA LEU A 73 -7.52 -12.46 -12.59
C LEU A 73 -6.59 -11.90 -13.67
N CYS A 74 -5.29 -11.75 -13.37
CA CYS A 74 -4.31 -11.31 -14.36
C CYS A 74 -4.09 -12.35 -15.44
N ASP A 75 -3.94 -13.61 -15.07
CA ASP A 75 -3.75 -14.73 -16.01
C ASP A 75 -4.99 -14.87 -16.89
N LYS A 76 -6.17 -14.89 -16.30
CA LYS A 76 -7.44 -14.98 -17.02
C LYS A 76 -7.65 -13.81 -17.98
N ALA A 77 -7.34 -12.59 -17.56
CA ALA A 77 -7.40 -11.44 -18.45
C ALA A 77 -6.50 -11.61 -19.68
N GLY A 78 -5.30 -12.19 -19.48
CA GLY A 78 -4.35 -12.47 -20.57
C GLY A 78 -4.79 -13.60 -21.47
N ASP A 79 -5.14 -14.72 -20.90
CA ASP A 79 -5.33 -15.99 -21.61
C ASP A 79 -6.71 -16.10 -22.26
N GLU A 80 -7.77 -15.60 -21.61
CA GLU A 80 -9.15 -15.76 -22.09
C GLU A 80 -9.71 -14.48 -22.75
N TYR A 81 -9.31 -13.29 -22.26
CA TYR A 81 -9.94 -12.02 -22.65
C TYR A 81 -9.03 -11.06 -23.43
N GLY A 82 -7.91 -11.53 -23.94
CA GLY A 82 -7.03 -10.70 -24.77
C GLY A 82 -6.40 -9.52 -24.04
N GLY A 83 -6.26 -9.61 -22.71
CA GLY A 83 -5.53 -8.68 -21.88
C GLY A 83 -6.38 -7.90 -20.86
N ARG A 84 -7.71 -7.92 -20.93
CA ARG A 84 -8.59 -7.15 -20.04
C ARG A 84 -9.82 -7.94 -19.62
N LEU A 85 -10.17 -7.90 -18.35
CA LEU A 85 -11.40 -8.51 -17.86
C LEU A 85 -12.64 -7.83 -18.43
N PRO A 86 -13.73 -8.58 -18.69
CA PRO A 86 -14.99 -8.02 -19.19
C PRO A 86 -15.72 -7.14 -18.16
N VAL A 87 -15.55 -7.41 -16.88
CA VAL A 87 -16.09 -6.62 -15.77
C VAL A 87 -14.95 -6.09 -14.92
N HIS A 88 -14.96 -4.77 -14.68
CA HIS A 88 -13.97 -4.14 -13.82
C HIS A 88 -14.00 -4.70 -12.40
N VAL A 89 -12.84 -5.12 -11.89
CA VAL A 89 -12.69 -5.61 -10.52
C VAL A 89 -12.04 -4.54 -9.67
N ARG A 90 -12.74 -4.09 -8.63
CA ARG A 90 -12.21 -3.14 -7.65
C ARG A 90 -11.95 -3.85 -6.33
N VAL A 91 -10.71 -3.88 -5.91
CA VAL A 91 -10.29 -4.36 -4.59
C VAL A 91 -10.24 -3.17 -3.64
N ILE A 92 -10.98 -3.25 -2.54
CA ILE A 92 -10.96 -2.25 -1.45
C ILE A 92 -10.34 -2.96 -0.25
N ALA A 93 -9.14 -2.57 0.10
CA ALA A 93 -8.38 -3.12 1.22
C ALA A 93 -8.41 -2.12 2.38
N ASP A 94 -9.46 -2.25 3.19
CA ASP A 94 -9.56 -1.51 4.45
C ASP A 94 -8.57 -2.10 5.46
N GLU A 95 -7.98 -1.25 6.28
CA GLU A 95 -6.91 -1.65 7.22
C GLU A 95 -5.81 -2.48 6.54
N PHE A 96 -5.32 -2.00 5.36
CA PHE A 96 -4.35 -2.74 4.53
C PHE A 96 -3.14 -3.26 5.30
N ALA A 97 -2.71 -2.52 6.35
CA ALA A 97 -1.62 -2.95 7.22
C ALA A 97 -1.93 -4.23 8.01
N ASN A 98 -3.20 -4.55 8.24
CA ASN A 98 -3.61 -5.72 9.00
C ASN A 98 -3.76 -6.98 8.14
N ILE A 99 -3.85 -6.84 6.81
CA ILE A 99 -4.01 -7.97 5.89
C ILE A 99 -2.76 -8.87 5.88
N GLY A 100 -1.61 -8.32 6.25
CA GLY A 100 -0.31 -8.97 6.06
C GLY A 100 0.30 -8.61 4.70
N GLN A 101 1.57 -8.99 4.53
CA GLN A 101 2.29 -8.68 3.30
C GLN A 101 1.83 -9.58 2.15
N ILE A 102 1.25 -8.98 1.11
CA ILE A 102 0.94 -9.67 -0.15
C ILE A 102 2.25 -9.82 -0.94
N PRO A 103 2.67 -11.04 -1.29
CA PRO A 103 3.91 -11.26 -2.04
C PRO A 103 3.93 -10.50 -3.36
N GLN A 104 5.02 -9.81 -3.67
CA GLN A 104 5.22 -9.07 -4.94
C GLN A 104 4.12 -8.04 -5.27
N PHE A 105 3.48 -7.47 -4.25
CA PHE A 105 2.40 -6.50 -4.44
C PHE A 105 2.85 -5.24 -5.19
N ASP A 106 4.09 -4.82 -5.05
CA ASP A 106 4.72 -3.75 -5.82
C ASP A 106 4.67 -4.00 -7.34
N LYS A 107 4.86 -5.24 -7.77
CA LYS A 107 4.74 -5.64 -9.18
C LYS A 107 3.29 -5.79 -9.61
N LEU A 108 2.47 -6.36 -8.74
CA LEU A 108 1.05 -6.54 -9.00
C LEU A 108 0.36 -5.19 -9.24
N ILE A 109 0.53 -4.22 -8.35
CA ILE A 109 -0.12 -2.91 -8.47
C ILE A 109 0.27 -2.15 -9.75
N ALA A 110 1.49 -2.34 -10.22
CA ALA A 110 1.94 -1.77 -11.49
C ALA A 110 1.27 -2.41 -12.73
N THR A 111 0.79 -3.65 -12.60
CA THR A 111 0.28 -4.46 -13.73
C THR A 111 -1.24 -4.44 -13.82
N ILE A 112 -1.95 -4.47 -12.69
CA ILE A 112 -3.40 -4.73 -12.60
C ILE A 112 -4.23 -3.71 -13.37
N ARG A 113 -3.80 -2.46 -13.49
CA ARG A 113 -4.52 -1.42 -14.25
C ARG A 113 -4.79 -1.83 -15.69
N SER A 114 -3.81 -2.42 -16.37
CA SER A 114 -3.97 -2.89 -17.76
C SER A 114 -4.95 -4.05 -17.88
N ARG A 115 -5.24 -4.75 -16.80
CA ARG A 115 -6.11 -5.93 -16.72
C ARG A 115 -7.56 -5.61 -16.32
N GLU A 116 -7.92 -4.33 -16.24
CA GLU A 116 -9.23 -3.84 -15.74
C GLU A 116 -9.42 -4.15 -14.24
N ILE A 117 -8.34 -4.08 -13.47
CA ILE A 117 -8.36 -4.26 -12.02
C ILE A 117 -7.84 -2.99 -11.36
N SER A 118 -8.51 -2.52 -10.32
CA SER A 118 -8.03 -1.42 -9.48
C SER A 118 -7.97 -1.81 -8.01
N ALA A 119 -7.07 -1.18 -7.27
CA ALA A 119 -6.94 -1.35 -5.84
C ALA A 119 -7.06 -0.01 -5.11
N SER A 120 -7.84 0.00 -4.03
CA SER A 120 -7.89 1.09 -3.06
C SER A 120 -7.30 0.56 -1.76
N ILE A 121 -6.12 1.06 -1.39
CA ILE A 121 -5.46 0.72 -0.14
C ILE A 121 -5.72 1.80 0.89
N ILE A 122 -6.26 1.43 2.05
CA ILE A 122 -6.60 2.35 3.13
C ILE A 122 -5.63 2.10 4.29
N LEU A 123 -5.00 3.16 4.75
CA LEU A 123 -3.97 3.14 5.77
C LEU A 123 -4.23 4.24 6.79
N GLN A 124 -3.84 4.03 8.02
CA GLN A 124 -3.86 5.07 9.06
C GLN A 124 -2.67 6.03 8.92
N SER A 125 -1.56 5.54 8.34
CA SER A 125 -0.35 6.33 8.07
C SER A 125 0.50 5.67 6.99
N GLN A 126 1.31 6.43 6.28
CA GLN A 126 2.27 5.89 5.30
C GLN A 126 3.37 5.06 5.96
N SER A 127 3.71 5.34 7.21
CA SER A 127 4.70 4.56 7.96
C SER A 127 4.29 3.10 8.15
N GLN A 128 2.98 2.77 8.19
CA GLN A 128 2.50 1.39 8.17
C GLN A 128 2.92 0.65 6.89
N LEU A 129 2.75 1.29 5.74
CA LEU A 129 3.16 0.70 4.47
C LEU A 129 4.68 0.48 4.40
N LYS A 130 5.46 1.48 4.85
CA LYS A 130 6.92 1.39 4.91
C LYS A 130 7.41 0.30 5.86
N ALA A 131 6.73 0.09 6.98
CA ALA A 131 7.05 -0.99 7.92
C ALA A 131 6.87 -2.37 7.27
N MET A 132 5.83 -2.56 6.43
CA MET A 132 5.51 -3.82 5.76
C MET A 132 6.37 -4.08 4.52
N TYR A 133 6.45 -3.11 3.63
CA TYR A 133 7.03 -3.29 2.29
C TYR A 133 8.42 -2.67 2.14
N LYS A 134 8.93 -1.97 3.15
CA LYS A 134 10.27 -1.36 3.15
C LYS A 134 10.49 -0.51 1.88
N ASP A 135 11.55 -0.83 1.12
CA ASP A 135 11.92 -0.10 -0.10
C ASP A 135 10.85 -0.20 -1.21
N SER A 136 10.03 -1.25 -1.21
CA SER A 136 8.92 -1.39 -2.17
C SER A 136 7.73 -0.49 -1.86
N ALA A 137 7.65 0.12 -0.68
CA ALA A 137 6.53 1.00 -0.30
C ALA A 137 6.41 2.21 -1.24
N ASP A 138 7.52 2.83 -1.60
CA ASP A 138 7.53 3.99 -2.50
C ASP A 138 7.08 3.60 -3.93
N THR A 139 7.39 2.37 -4.36
CA THR A 139 6.90 1.82 -5.64
C THR A 139 5.38 1.64 -5.59
N ILE A 140 4.84 1.13 -4.47
CA ILE A 140 3.39 0.95 -4.30
C ILE A 140 2.69 2.31 -4.34
N LEU A 141 3.16 3.29 -3.57
CA LEU A 141 2.61 4.65 -3.56
C LEU A 141 2.69 5.32 -4.94
N GLY A 142 3.82 5.17 -5.63
CA GLY A 142 4.04 5.73 -6.97
C GLY A 142 3.13 5.14 -8.05
N ASN A 143 2.55 3.95 -7.83
CA ASN A 143 1.56 3.34 -8.72
C ASN A 143 0.11 3.67 -8.35
N CYS A 144 -0.12 4.44 -7.28
CA CYS A 144 -1.43 4.95 -6.91
C CYS A 144 -1.64 6.33 -7.54
N ASP A 145 -2.49 6.43 -8.55
CA ASP A 145 -2.77 7.68 -9.27
C ASP A 145 -3.41 8.76 -8.38
N THR A 146 -4.10 8.36 -7.33
CA THR A 146 -4.84 9.26 -6.43
C THR A 146 -4.50 8.97 -4.99
N THR A 147 -4.16 10.02 -4.26
CA THR A 147 -4.00 9.97 -2.81
C THR A 147 -5.08 10.84 -2.19
N LEU A 148 -5.92 10.25 -1.33
CA LEU A 148 -6.90 10.95 -0.53
C LEU A 148 -6.43 10.98 0.92
N PHE A 149 -6.14 12.16 1.42
CA PHE A 149 -5.75 12.37 2.81
C PHE A 149 -6.92 13.01 3.57
N LEU A 150 -7.35 12.35 4.65
CA LEU A 150 -8.51 12.76 5.44
C LEU A 150 -8.12 13.41 6.78
N GLY A 151 -6.86 13.80 6.91
CA GLY A 151 -6.30 14.34 8.15
C GLY A 151 -5.57 13.29 8.97
N GLY A 152 -4.75 13.74 9.90
CA GLY A 152 -3.97 12.88 10.78
C GLY A 152 -2.85 13.65 11.47
N LYS A 153 -2.22 13.04 12.48
CA LYS A 153 -1.16 13.66 13.29
C LYS A 153 0.20 12.99 13.13
N GLU A 154 0.32 12.04 12.23
CA GLU A 154 1.59 11.33 12.01
C GLU A 154 2.51 12.21 11.15
N LYS A 155 3.63 12.63 11.77
CA LYS A 155 4.52 13.65 11.22
C LYS A 155 5.13 13.28 9.87
N THR A 156 5.48 12.01 9.66
CA THR A 156 6.08 11.57 8.40
C THR A 156 5.10 11.71 7.26
N THR A 157 3.84 11.29 7.47
CA THR A 157 2.77 11.42 6.49
C THR A 157 2.47 12.90 6.18
N LEU A 158 2.35 13.75 7.21
CA LEU A 158 2.12 15.20 7.03
C LEU A 158 3.23 15.85 6.20
N LYS A 159 4.48 15.54 6.52
CA LYS A 159 5.64 16.04 5.79
C LYS A 159 5.62 15.61 4.32
N GLU A 160 5.37 14.33 4.06
CA GLU A 160 5.30 13.80 2.69
C GLU A 160 4.14 14.42 1.90
N MET A 161 2.97 14.63 2.51
CA MET A 161 1.84 15.34 1.87
C MET A 161 2.21 16.79 1.54
N SER A 162 2.86 17.52 2.47
CA SER A 162 3.31 18.88 2.23
C SER A 162 4.34 18.96 1.10
N GLU A 163 5.28 18.01 1.04
CA GLU A 163 6.29 17.93 -0.01
C GLU A 163 5.67 17.60 -1.38
N LEU A 164 4.66 16.73 -1.44
CA LEU A 164 3.92 16.38 -2.66
C LEU A 164 3.19 17.58 -3.27
N LEU A 165 2.63 18.45 -2.43
CA LEU A 165 1.96 19.67 -2.88
C LEU A 165 2.95 20.67 -3.48
N GLY A 166 4.21 20.63 -3.08
CA GLY A 166 5.27 21.46 -3.61
C GLY A 166 5.33 22.85 -2.97
N LYS A 167 5.96 23.80 -3.70
CA LYS A 167 6.24 25.14 -3.20
C LYS A 167 5.81 26.18 -4.22
N GLU A 168 5.31 27.31 -3.73
CA GLU A 168 5.14 28.54 -4.50
C GLU A 168 6.34 29.46 -4.35
N THR A 169 6.60 30.30 -5.35
CA THR A 169 7.62 31.34 -5.24
C THR A 169 6.99 32.59 -4.66
N ILE A 170 7.52 33.06 -3.55
CA ILE A 170 7.10 34.32 -2.93
C ILE A 170 8.22 35.35 -2.99
N ASP A 171 7.82 36.61 -3.08
CA ASP A 171 8.74 37.76 -3.03
C ASP A 171 8.89 38.22 -1.58
N LEU A 172 10.13 38.19 -1.09
CA LEU A 172 10.47 38.70 0.23
C LEU A 172 11.18 40.04 0.12
N TYR A 173 10.67 41.02 0.82
CA TYR A 173 11.28 42.35 0.96
C TYR A 173 11.84 42.48 2.36
N ASN A 174 13.16 42.46 2.47
CA ASN A 174 13.84 42.73 3.73
C ASN A 174 14.38 44.19 3.75
N THR A 175 13.96 44.94 4.76
CA THR A 175 14.51 46.25 5.01
C THR A 175 15.66 46.13 5.99
N SER A 176 16.85 46.59 5.64
CA SER A 176 17.97 46.75 6.56
C SER A 176 18.19 48.22 6.92
N GLU A 177 18.21 48.50 8.20
CA GLU A 177 18.56 49.83 8.74
C GLU A 177 19.94 49.76 9.41
N THR A 178 20.90 50.51 8.90
CA THR A 178 22.22 50.61 9.55
C THR A 178 22.21 51.80 10.46
N ARG A 179 22.39 51.56 11.77
CA ARG A 179 22.51 52.58 12.80
C ARG A 179 23.96 53.05 12.91
N SER A 180 24.37 53.91 12.01
CA SER A 180 25.64 54.65 12.06
C SER A 180 25.35 56.15 12.02
N ASN A 181 26.40 57.00 12.15
CA ASN A 181 26.26 58.47 12.04
C ASN A 181 25.64 58.92 10.69
N GLN A 182 25.64 58.06 9.67
CA GLN A 182 24.85 58.21 8.47
C GLN A 182 23.89 57.02 8.37
N LYS A 183 22.59 57.29 8.56
CA LYS A 183 21.53 56.29 8.39
C LYS A 183 21.40 55.90 6.93
N SER A 184 21.58 54.64 6.59
CA SER A 184 21.28 54.13 5.29
C SER A 184 20.17 53.08 5.38
N PHE A 185 19.22 53.12 4.43
CA PHE A 185 18.14 52.16 4.28
C PHE A 185 18.42 51.35 3.04
N GLY A 186 18.49 50.06 3.19
CA GLY A 186 18.60 49.11 2.08
C GLY A 186 17.31 48.31 1.93
N LEU A 187 16.78 48.23 0.72
CA LEU A 187 15.70 47.30 0.36
C LEU A 187 16.35 46.11 -0.33
N ASN A 188 16.28 44.96 0.29
CA ASN A 188 16.76 43.73 -0.32
C ASN A 188 15.56 42.91 -0.82
N TYR A 189 15.53 42.62 -2.12
CA TYR A 189 14.52 41.82 -2.77
C TYR A 189 15.05 40.42 -2.97
N GLN A 190 14.32 39.42 -2.47
CA GLN A 190 14.69 38.01 -2.59
C GLN A 190 13.47 37.17 -2.94
N LYS A 191 13.63 36.30 -3.93
CA LYS A 191 12.65 35.27 -4.21
C LYS A 191 12.95 34.02 -3.39
N THR A 192 11.97 33.49 -2.71
CA THR A 192 12.10 32.26 -1.94
C THR A 192 10.92 31.32 -2.18
N GLY A 193 11.16 30.01 -1.99
CA GLY A 193 10.09 29.01 -2.06
C GLY A 193 9.39 28.87 -0.72
N LYS A 194 8.08 29.07 -0.69
CA LYS A 194 7.20 28.78 0.45
C LYS A 194 6.39 27.54 0.13
N GLN A 195 6.23 26.61 1.10
CA GLN A 195 5.34 25.46 0.92
C GLN A 195 3.92 25.92 0.62
N LEU A 196 3.24 25.29 -0.33
CA LEU A 196 1.84 25.58 -0.66
C LEU A 196 0.92 25.35 0.53
N MET A 197 1.17 24.26 1.25
CA MET A 197 0.56 23.98 2.55
C MET A 197 1.61 23.43 3.50
N THR A 198 1.68 23.97 4.69
CA THR A 198 2.55 23.48 5.76
C THR A 198 1.96 22.22 6.41
N GLU A 199 2.78 21.49 7.15
CA GLU A 199 2.33 20.31 7.90
C GLU A 199 1.18 20.62 8.86
N ASP A 200 1.19 21.81 9.47
CA ASP A 200 0.16 22.26 10.42
C ASP A 200 -1.17 22.63 9.72
N GLU A 201 -1.11 23.02 8.44
CA GLU A 201 -2.30 23.35 7.64
C GLU A 201 -2.95 22.09 7.05
N ILE A 202 -2.19 21.00 6.92
CA ILE A 202 -2.66 19.71 6.40
C ILE A 202 -3.24 18.82 7.50
N ALA A 203 -2.82 18.99 8.78
CA ALA A 203 -3.11 18.12 9.93
C ALA A 203 -4.60 17.99 10.33
#